data_3dabcfce6c837abd5a604f8259ebbb74
#
_entry.id   3dabcfce6c837abd5a604f8259ebbb74
#
_cell.length_a   1.000
_cell.length_b   1.000
_cell.length_c   1.000
_cell.angle_alpha   90.00
_cell.angle_beta   90.00
_cell.angle_gamma   90.00
#
_symmetry.space_group_name_H-M   'P 1'
#
loop_
_entity.id
_entity.type
_entity.pdbx_description
1 polymer ?
#
loop_
_entity_poly.entity_id
_entity_poly.type
_entity_poly.pdbx_seq_one_letter_code
_entity_poly.pdbx_strand_id
1 'polypeptide(L)'
;MVKFERVPLLLGLVLVLTLVGAKASEPVCRQAEKFSRASFPEGFLWGTATAAFQVEGAVDEGCRGPSMWDTFTKKYPHRCQNHNADVAVDFYHRYKEDIKLMRDLNTDAFRLSIAWPRIFPHGRMSKGISKQGVQFYHDLIDELLKNKITPLVTVFHWDTPQDLEDEYGGFLSGNIVKDFTEYANFTYHEYGHKVKNWITFNEPWVFSRAGYDVGKKAPGRCSPYIQEWGKHCEDGRSGFEAYQVSHNLLLAHAYSVEAFRACKQCAGGKIGIAHSPAWFEPADLESVGAPIERVLDFILGWHLHPTTYGDYPQSMKDRIGHRLPKFTEAEKRILKNSADFVGMNYYTSLFGANMQTGDSKNPSWTTDSLVQWESKTVDGYKIGSKPAGGKLDVYSRGMRKLLKYIKDNYGDPEIMITENGYGEDLGDLHNDVATGTNDHNRKYYLQRHLLSLHEAICDDKVNVTGYYVWSLMDNFEWQDGYKARFGLYYIDFLNNLTRHQKVSGKWYADFLKPGFPTSKIVREEL
;
A
#
# COMPACT_ATOMS: atom_id res chain seq x y z
N MET A 1 -60.12 64.50 0.78
CA MET A 1 -59.11 64.46 1.86
C MET A 1 -58.87 62.98 2.17
N VAL A 2 -57.86 62.41 1.63
CA VAL A 2 -57.39 61.06 1.93
C VAL A 2 -55.87 61.16 2.17
N LYS A 3 -55.47 60.85 3.38
CA LYS A 3 -54.08 60.89 3.82
C LYS A 3 -53.28 59.74 3.26
N PHE A 4 -52.17 60.06 2.58
CA PHE A 4 -51.08 59.17 2.31
C PHE A 4 -50.26 58.94 3.61
N GLU A 5 -50.17 57.69 4.09
CA GLU A 5 -49.16 57.32 5.09
C GLU A 5 -48.07 56.47 4.45
N ARG A 6 -46.88 56.78 4.87
CA ARG A 6 -45.57 56.36 4.37
C ARG A 6 -45.30 54.91 4.73
N VAL A 7 -44.88 54.13 3.76
CA VAL A 7 -44.04 52.94 3.96
C VAL A 7 -42.79 53.13 3.11
N PRO A 8 -41.72 53.46 3.72
CA PRO A 8 -40.44 53.07 3.12
C PRO A 8 -39.43 52.61 4.17
N LEU A 9 -38.39 52.00 3.82
CA LEU A 9 -37.16 51.69 4.52
C LEU A 9 -37.04 50.32 5.22
N LEU A 10 -37.65 49.26 4.70
CA LEU A 10 -37.21 47.93 5.15
C LEU A 10 -36.73 47.00 4.02
N LEU A 11 -36.73 47.43 2.76
CA LEU A 11 -36.21 46.63 1.64
C LEU A 11 -34.75 46.89 1.30
N GLY A 12 -34.12 47.90 1.92
CA GLY A 12 -32.70 48.25 1.63
C GLY A 12 -31.66 47.50 2.46
N LEU A 13 -32.07 46.84 3.56
CA LEU A 13 -31.09 46.22 4.51
C LEU A 13 -30.91 44.73 4.32
N VAL A 14 -31.71 44.06 3.50
CA VAL A 14 -31.62 42.63 3.26
C VAL A 14 -30.69 42.33 2.06
N LEU A 15 -30.41 43.29 1.17
CA LEU A 15 -29.54 43.09 0.00
C LEU A 15 -28.05 43.33 0.24
N VAL A 16 -27.67 43.83 1.43
CA VAL A 16 -26.25 44.11 1.77
C VAL A 16 -25.58 42.99 2.58
N LEU A 17 -26.36 42.03 3.09
CA LEU A 17 -25.82 40.94 3.92
C LEU A 17 -25.53 39.63 3.19
N THR A 18 -25.75 39.56 1.88
CA THR A 18 -25.43 38.36 1.06
C THR A 18 -24.16 38.50 0.19
N LEU A 19 -23.39 39.59 0.37
CA LEU A 19 -22.08 39.80 -0.27
C LEU A 19 -20.91 39.57 0.68
N VAL A 20 -21.10 38.82 1.76
CA VAL A 20 -19.98 38.36 2.57
C VAL A 20 -19.41 37.09 1.92
N GLY A 21 -18.50 37.33 0.98
CA GLY A 21 -17.31 36.48 0.83
C GLY A 21 -17.53 35.03 0.44
N ALA A 22 -17.89 34.75 -0.81
CA ALA A 22 -17.20 33.66 -1.46
C ALA A 22 -15.71 34.06 -1.54
N LYS A 23 -14.92 33.76 -0.49
CA LYS A 23 -13.47 33.68 -0.65
C LYS A 23 -13.26 32.73 -1.80
N ALA A 24 -12.79 33.22 -2.94
CA ALA A 24 -12.24 32.39 -3.97
C ALA A 24 -11.26 31.45 -3.24
N SER A 25 -11.54 30.15 -3.25
CA SER A 25 -10.62 29.18 -2.68
C SER A 25 -9.26 29.47 -3.31
N GLU A 26 -8.27 29.79 -2.49
CA GLU A 26 -6.91 29.96 -2.98
C GLU A 26 -6.56 28.74 -3.83
N PRO A 27 -5.83 28.93 -4.95
CA PRO A 27 -5.49 27.81 -5.80
C PRO A 27 -4.77 26.77 -4.95
N VAL A 28 -5.27 25.52 -5.01
CA VAL A 28 -4.78 24.37 -4.21
C VAL A 28 -3.26 24.18 -4.36
N CYS A 29 -2.68 24.72 -5.41
CA CYS A 29 -1.27 24.58 -5.74
C CYS A 29 -0.64 25.93 -6.06
N ARG A 30 0.49 26.22 -5.42
CA ARG A 30 1.31 27.40 -5.68
C ARG A 30 2.20 27.19 -6.92
N GLN A 31 2.48 28.25 -7.67
CA GLN A 31 3.32 28.17 -8.87
C GLN A 31 4.72 27.59 -8.55
N ALA A 32 5.13 26.62 -9.38
CA ALA A 32 6.26 25.73 -9.14
C ALA A 32 7.63 26.28 -9.58
N GLU A 33 7.97 27.54 -9.34
CA GLU A 33 9.35 27.99 -9.56
C GLU A 33 10.36 27.25 -8.66
N LYS A 34 9.87 26.68 -7.54
CA LYS A 34 10.67 25.95 -6.55
C LYS A 34 9.88 24.74 -6.05
N PHE A 35 10.02 23.62 -6.73
CA PHE A 35 9.32 22.39 -6.37
C PHE A 35 9.80 21.84 -5.02
N SER A 36 8.92 21.82 -4.04
CA SER A 36 9.18 21.34 -2.66
C SER A 36 7.86 20.91 -2.02
N ARG A 37 7.90 20.44 -0.76
CA ARG A 37 6.67 20.15 0.00
C ARG A 37 5.68 21.33 0.00
N ALA A 38 6.17 22.57 -0.04
CA ALA A 38 5.34 23.77 -0.07
C ALA A 38 4.53 23.94 -1.36
N SER A 39 4.82 23.16 -2.41
CA SER A 39 4.04 23.13 -3.65
C SER A 39 2.76 22.30 -3.53
N PHE A 40 2.59 21.55 -2.45
CA PHE A 40 1.46 20.68 -2.18
C PHE A 40 0.45 21.33 -1.22
N PRO A 41 -0.77 20.80 -1.11
CA PRO A 41 -1.78 21.35 -0.20
C PRO A 41 -1.29 21.43 1.25
N GLU A 42 -1.81 22.40 1.99
CA GLU A 42 -1.58 22.50 3.44
C GLU A 42 -2.16 21.25 4.14
N GLY A 43 -1.44 20.71 5.14
CA GLY A 43 -1.84 19.50 5.84
C GLY A 43 -1.52 18.19 5.11
N PHE A 44 -0.88 18.25 3.92
CA PHE A 44 -0.44 17.06 3.21
C PHE A 44 0.63 16.31 4.03
N LEU A 45 0.39 15.02 4.28
CA LEU A 45 1.26 14.19 5.12
C LEU A 45 2.44 13.63 4.31
N TRP A 46 3.64 13.81 4.84
CA TRP A 46 4.88 13.33 4.25
C TRP A 46 5.51 12.26 5.15
N GLY A 47 5.66 11.05 4.65
CA GLY A 47 6.13 9.94 5.45
C GLY A 47 7.09 8.99 4.75
N THR A 48 7.49 7.99 5.51
CA THR A 48 8.13 6.77 5.06
C THR A 48 7.34 5.57 5.57
N ALA A 49 7.56 4.41 4.97
CA ALA A 49 6.83 3.18 5.29
C ALA A 49 7.77 2.02 5.64
N THR A 50 7.27 1.11 6.47
CA THR A 50 7.87 -0.21 6.75
C THR A 50 6.77 -1.25 6.99
N ALA A 51 7.15 -2.54 7.08
CA ALA A 51 6.28 -3.62 7.51
C ALA A 51 6.97 -4.44 8.62
N ALA A 52 6.21 -4.87 9.61
CA ALA A 52 6.72 -5.54 10.80
C ALA A 52 7.65 -6.73 10.48
N PHE A 53 7.19 -7.68 9.66
CA PHE A 53 8.00 -8.85 9.28
C PHE A 53 9.32 -8.48 8.61
N GLN A 54 9.32 -7.40 7.81
CA GLN A 54 10.48 -7.01 7.01
C GLN A 54 11.56 -6.26 7.82
N VAL A 55 11.20 -5.66 8.97
CA VAL A 55 12.13 -4.79 9.72
C VAL A 55 12.36 -5.20 11.16
N GLU A 56 11.37 -5.78 11.86
CA GLU A 56 11.44 -5.94 13.31
C GLU A 56 12.54 -6.91 13.78
N GLY A 57 12.61 -8.10 13.17
CA GLY A 57 13.42 -9.19 13.72
C GLY A 57 12.88 -9.67 15.07
N ALA A 58 13.75 -10.04 15.98
CA ALA A 58 13.40 -10.48 17.34
C ALA A 58 12.29 -11.55 17.33
N VAL A 59 12.43 -12.57 16.45
CA VAL A 59 11.38 -13.54 16.15
C VAL A 59 11.07 -14.47 17.33
N ASP A 60 12.05 -14.69 18.21
CA ASP A 60 11.94 -15.53 19.40
C ASP A 60 11.75 -14.73 20.69
N GLU A 61 11.51 -13.41 20.59
CA GLU A 61 11.42 -12.51 21.74
C GLU A 61 9.98 -12.02 21.99
N GLY A 62 9.73 -11.61 23.22
CA GLY A 62 8.44 -11.06 23.62
C GLY A 62 7.28 -12.03 23.48
N CYS A 63 7.51 -13.33 23.58
CA CYS A 63 6.53 -14.39 23.35
C CYS A 63 5.85 -14.30 21.96
N ARG A 64 6.54 -13.78 20.95
CA ARG A 64 6.04 -13.77 19.57
C ARG A 64 5.89 -15.20 19.05
N GLY A 65 4.73 -15.52 18.48
CA GLY A 65 4.53 -16.78 17.75
C GLY A 65 5.09 -16.69 16.32
N PRO A 66 5.31 -17.84 15.65
CA PRO A 66 5.70 -17.84 14.25
C PRO A 66 4.58 -17.36 13.34
N SER A 67 4.94 -16.66 12.28
CA SER A 67 4.06 -16.36 11.14
C SER A 67 4.27 -17.37 10.01
N MET A 68 3.36 -17.39 9.05
CA MET A 68 3.53 -18.20 7.84
C MET A 68 4.81 -17.84 7.05
N TRP A 69 5.33 -16.59 7.15
CA TRP A 69 6.58 -16.20 6.53
C TRP A 69 7.81 -16.76 7.25
N ASP A 70 7.79 -16.87 8.60
CA ASP A 70 8.84 -17.54 9.36
C ASP A 70 8.97 -19.00 8.91
N THR A 71 7.84 -19.70 8.77
CA THR A 71 7.79 -21.08 8.27
C THR A 71 8.25 -21.16 6.81
N PHE A 72 7.77 -20.25 5.95
CA PHE A 72 8.10 -20.25 4.52
C PHE A 72 9.60 -20.07 4.27
N THR A 73 10.24 -19.11 4.94
CA THR A 73 11.69 -18.85 4.77
C THR A 73 12.55 -20.01 5.27
N LYS A 74 12.12 -20.71 6.32
CA LYS A 74 12.80 -21.88 6.87
C LYS A 74 12.58 -23.13 6.02
N LYS A 75 11.35 -23.33 5.51
CA LYS A 75 10.98 -24.48 4.68
C LYS A 75 11.52 -24.36 3.25
N TYR A 76 11.51 -23.17 2.70
CA TYR A 76 11.91 -22.88 1.30
C TYR A 76 12.96 -21.77 1.21
N PRO A 77 14.13 -21.91 1.85
CA PRO A 77 15.14 -20.83 1.91
C PRO A 77 15.57 -20.36 0.51
N HIS A 78 15.67 -21.27 -0.46
CA HIS A 78 16.02 -20.95 -1.83
C HIS A 78 15.01 -20.05 -2.56
N ARG A 79 13.75 -19.97 -2.06
CA ARG A 79 12.72 -19.06 -2.59
C ARG A 79 12.89 -17.63 -2.07
N CYS A 80 13.70 -17.44 -1.03
CA CYS A 80 14.00 -16.16 -0.41
C CYS A 80 15.50 -15.84 -0.48
N GLN A 81 16.22 -16.29 -1.52
CA GLN A 81 17.66 -16.07 -1.70
C GLN A 81 18.50 -16.65 -0.55
N ASN A 82 18.03 -17.66 0.16
CA ASN A 82 18.58 -18.23 1.39
C ASN A 82 18.66 -17.24 2.55
N HIS A 83 17.82 -16.21 2.55
CA HIS A 83 17.67 -15.25 3.62
C HIS A 83 16.38 -15.50 4.41
N ASN A 84 16.34 -15.02 5.65
CA ASN A 84 15.17 -14.94 6.51
C ASN A 84 15.11 -13.57 7.18
N ALA A 85 14.06 -13.32 7.95
CA ALA A 85 13.86 -12.07 8.68
C ALA A 85 14.03 -12.23 10.20
N ASP A 86 14.77 -13.27 10.65
CA ASP A 86 14.93 -13.55 12.09
C ASP A 86 15.54 -12.38 12.85
N VAL A 87 16.46 -11.65 12.21
CA VAL A 87 17.04 -10.40 12.69
C VAL A 87 16.54 -9.18 11.91
N ALA A 88 16.32 -9.33 10.61
CA ALA A 88 15.95 -8.25 9.68
C ALA A 88 16.89 -7.03 9.82
N VAL A 89 16.34 -5.88 10.24
CA VAL A 89 17.14 -4.68 10.56
C VAL A 89 17.17 -4.37 12.05
N ASP A 90 16.67 -5.32 12.87
CA ASP A 90 16.64 -5.19 14.34
C ASP A 90 15.83 -3.96 14.81
N PHE A 91 14.76 -3.63 14.10
CA PHE A 91 13.92 -2.48 14.43
C PHE A 91 13.25 -2.63 15.80
N TYR A 92 12.96 -3.86 16.23
CA TYR A 92 12.38 -4.15 17.55
C TYR A 92 13.19 -3.53 18.69
N HIS A 93 14.51 -3.60 18.63
CA HIS A 93 15.40 -3.00 19.64
C HIS A 93 15.81 -1.56 19.31
N ARG A 94 15.85 -1.20 18.03
CA ARG A 94 16.48 0.02 17.53
C ARG A 94 15.51 1.11 17.07
N TYR A 95 14.19 0.92 17.22
CA TYR A 95 13.19 1.87 16.74
C TYR A 95 13.41 3.31 17.20
N LYS A 96 13.96 3.53 18.41
CA LYS A 96 14.26 4.88 18.91
C LYS A 96 15.38 5.58 18.12
N GLU A 97 16.36 4.81 17.62
CA GLU A 97 17.38 5.32 16.72
C GLU A 97 16.77 5.62 15.35
N ASP A 98 15.96 4.69 14.85
CA ASP A 98 15.35 4.79 13.53
C ASP A 98 14.30 5.93 13.46
N ILE A 99 13.60 6.24 14.54
CA ILE A 99 12.74 7.44 14.62
C ILE A 99 13.55 8.75 14.52
N LYS A 100 14.79 8.80 15.01
CA LYS A 100 15.66 9.96 14.79
C LYS A 100 15.97 10.15 13.31
N LEU A 101 16.18 9.04 12.57
CA LEU A 101 16.39 9.09 11.13
C LEU A 101 15.17 9.68 10.38
N MET A 102 13.94 9.37 10.83
CA MET A 102 12.72 9.97 10.28
C MET A 102 12.66 11.48 10.50
N ARG A 103 13.09 11.95 11.67
CA ARG A 103 13.22 13.39 11.95
C ARG A 103 14.26 14.06 11.06
N ASP A 104 15.39 13.40 10.84
CA ASP A 104 16.47 13.92 9.97
C ASP A 104 16.00 14.01 8.51
N LEU A 105 15.00 13.19 8.12
CA LEU A 105 14.31 13.29 6.85
C LEU A 105 13.25 14.40 6.81
N ASN A 106 12.91 15.05 7.92
CA ASN A 106 11.83 16.03 8.06
C ASN A 106 10.44 15.44 7.74
N THR A 107 10.19 14.16 8.02
CA THR A 107 8.88 13.53 7.80
C THR A 107 7.89 13.87 8.91
N ASP A 108 6.60 13.96 8.55
CA ASP A 108 5.49 14.25 9.46
C ASP A 108 4.76 12.97 9.89
N ALA A 109 4.98 11.87 9.15
CA ALA A 109 4.23 10.64 9.33
C ALA A 109 5.11 9.41 9.12
N PHE A 110 4.69 8.29 9.69
CA PHE A 110 5.33 7.00 9.51
C PHE A 110 4.27 5.91 9.38
N ARG A 111 4.36 5.10 8.31
CA ARG A 111 3.52 3.92 8.14
C ARG A 111 4.27 2.70 8.67
N LEU A 112 3.61 1.99 9.58
CA LEU A 112 4.09 0.72 10.16
C LEU A 112 3.01 -0.35 10.06
N SER A 113 3.36 -1.61 10.25
CA SER A 113 2.37 -2.65 10.53
C SER A 113 2.54 -3.21 11.94
N ILE A 114 1.47 -3.78 12.47
CA ILE A 114 1.49 -4.53 13.74
C ILE A 114 1.53 -6.01 13.39
N ALA A 115 2.53 -6.74 13.89
CA ALA A 115 2.64 -8.17 13.68
C ALA A 115 1.57 -8.91 14.50
N TRP A 116 0.61 -9.55 13.81
CA TRP A 116 -0.43 -10.35 14.45
C TRP A 116 0.15 -11.39 15.43
N PRO A 117 1.16 -12.21 15.04
CA PRO A 117 1.73 -13.21 15.98
C PRO A 117 2.54 -12.58 17.12
N ARG A 118 2.87 -11.27 17.08
CA ARG A 118 3.50 -10.58 18.22
C ARG A 118 2.46 -10.13 19.26
N ILE A 119 1.21 -9.94 18.84
CA ILE A 119 0.08 -9.60 19.74
C ILE A 119 -0.59 -10.87 20.25
N PHE A 120 -1.00 -11.77 19.33
CA PHE A 120 -1.59 -13.06 19.61
C PHE A 120 -0.68 -14.18 19.09
N PRO A 121 0.24 -14.71 19.90
CA PRO A 121 1.22 -15.71 19.48
C PRO A 121 0.61 -16.93 18.77
N HIS A 122 -0.60 -17.31 19.18
CA HIS A 122 -1.38 -18.42 18.62
C HIS A 122 -2.58 -17.97 17.78
N GLY A 123 -2.58 -16.72 17.31
CA GLY A 123 -3.58 -16.14 16.41
C GLY A 123 -4.90 -15.73 17.07
N ARG A 124 -5.17 -16.10 18.32
CA ARG A 124 -6.44 -15.82 19.03
C ARG A 124 -6.20 -15.29 20.44
N MET A 125 -7.04 -14.37 20.89
CA MET A 125 -7.01 -13.83 22.26
C MET A 125 -7.19 -14.94 23.30
N SER A 126 -8.07 -15.89 23.05
CA SER A 126 -8.38 -17.02 23.94
C SER A 126 -7.18 -17.98 24.19
N LYS A 127 -6.20 -17.98 23.28
CA LYS A 127 -4.97 -18.77 23.39
C LYS A 127 -3.79 -17.98 23.99
N GLY A 128 -3.99 -16.71 24.31
CA GLY A 128 -3.00 -15.85 24.98
C GLY A 128 -2.68 -14.57 24.24
N ILE A 129 -2.35 -13.55 25.02
CA ILE A 129 -1.92 -12.22 24.56
C ILE A 129 -0.49 -12.00 25.03
N SER A 130 0.41 -11.64 24.14
CA SER A 130 1.75 -11.22 24.52
C SER A 130 1.73 -9.81 25.11
N LYS A 131 1.86 -9.69 26.42
CA LYS A 131 1.97 -8.39 27.09
C LYS A 131 3.18 -7.59 26.62
N GLN A 132 4.29 -8.26 26.31
CA GLN A 132 5.52 -7.63 25.81
C GLN A 132 5.31 -7.10 24.40
N GLY A 133 4.64 -7.88 23.52
CA GLY A 133 4.30 -7.43 22.17
C GLY A 133 3.36 -6.24 22.18
N VAL A 134 2.33 -6.25 23.03
CA VAL A 134 1.42 -5.11 23.22
C VAL A 134 2.19 -3.86 23.69
N GLN A 135 3.06 -4.02 24.70
CA GLN A 135 3.84 -2.91 25.25
C GLN A 135 4.83 -2.34 24.21
N PHE A 136 5.47 -3.20 23.41
CA PHE A 136 6.37 -2.74 22.35
C PHE A 136 5.68 -1.74 21.39
N TYR A 137 4.46 -2.05 20.93
CA TYR A 137 3.76 -1.12 20.04
C TYR A 137 3.26 0.13 20.76
N HIS A 138 2.94 0.05 22.05
CA HIS A 138 2.69 1.27 22.84
C HIS A 138 3.91 2.18 22.87
N ASP A 139 5.08 1.62 23.18
CA ASP A 139 6.33 2.37 23.30
C ASP A 139 6.76 2.95 21.95
N LEU A 140 6.58 2.20 20.86
CA LEU A 140 6.86 2.65 19.50
C LEU A 140 5.95 3.81 19.09
N ILE A 141 4.63 3.68 19.29
CA ILE A 141 3.66 4.72 18.94
C ILE A 141 3.89 5.97 19.79
N ASP A 142 4.15 5.81 21.08
CA ASP A 142 4.44 6.94 21.99
C ASP A 142 5.72 7.68 21.58
N GLU A 143 6.78 6.97 21.19
CA GLU A 143 8.00 7.60 20.72
C GLU A 143 7.80 8.33 19.38
N LEU A 144 6.97 7.80 18.45
CA LEU A 144 6.57 8.51 17.23
C LEU A 144 5.85 9.82 17.56
N LEU A 145 4.81 9.77 18.38
CA LEU A 145 4.02 10.93 18.77
C LEU A 145 4.84 11.98 19.50
N LYS A 146 5.72 11.56 20.41
CA LYS A 146 6.68 12.43 21.09
C LYS A 146 7.58 13.18 20.12
N ASN A 147 7.94 12.55 19.00
CA ASN A 147 8.72 13.14 17.93
C ASN A 147 7.86 13.86 16.87
N LYS A 148 6.54 14.05 17.11
CA LYS A 148 5.57 14.69 16.21
C LYS A 148 5.42 13.98 14.86
N ILE A 149 5.59 12.67 14.87
CA ILE A 149 5.40 11.81 13.70
C ILE A 149 4.06 11.10 13.85
N THR A 150 3.15 11.35 12.91
CA THR A 150 1.80 10.75 12.89
C THR A 150 1.87 9.29 12.44
N PRO A 151 1.41 8.32 13.24
CA PRO A 151 1.37 6.92 12.81
C PRO A 151 0.22 6.66 11.83
N LEU A 152 0.52 5.93 10.75
CA LEU A 152 -0.43 5.24 9.89
C LEU A 152 -0.22 3.73 10.09
N VAL A 153 -1.18 3.05 10.72
CA VAL A 153 -1.02 1.67 11.17
C VAL A 153 -1.71 0.69 10.23
N THR A 154 -0.94 -0.24 9.71
CA THR A 154 -1.44 -1.40 8.95
C THR A 154 -1.65 -2.57 9.91
N VAL A 155 -2.88 -3.09 9.98
CA VAL A 155 -3.24 -4.20 10.87
C VAL A 155 -2.68 -5.52 10.35
N PHE A 156 -2.68 -5.73 9.03
CA PHE A 156 -2.18 -6.95 8.41
C PHE A 156 -1.26 -6.65 7.22
N HIS A 157 0.00 -7.11 7.32
CA HIS A 157 0.98 -7.03 6.25
C HIS A 157 1.63 -8.40 5.99
N TRP A 158 0.77 -9.42 5.69
CA TRP A 158 1.09 -10.76 5.22
C TRP A 158 1.62 -11.74 6.28
N ASP A 159 1.55 -11.41 7.55
CA ASP A 159 2.13 -12.17 8.66
C ASP A 159 1.08 -12.98 9.45
N THR A 160 0.28 -13.81 8.74
CA THR A 160 -0.69 -14.72 9.36
C THR A 160 0.02 -15.60 10.40
N PRO A 161 -0.51 -15.72 11.64
CA PRO A 161 0.01 -16.66 12.61
C PRO A 161 0.03 -18.10 12.08
N GLN A 162 1.16 -18.80 12.25
CA GLN A 162 1.33 -20.16 11.71
C GLN A 162 0.31 -21.14 12.27
N ASP A 163 -0.07 -21.00 13.54
CA ASP A 163 -1.08 -21.87 14.15
C ASP A 163 -2.44 -21.83 13.42
N LEU A 164 -2.80 -20.69 12.83
CA LEU A 164 -4.04 -20.56 12.04
C LEU A 164 -3.90 -21.18 10.64
N GLU A 165 -2.70 -21.11 10.05
CA GLU A 165 -2.39 -21.85 8.82
C GLU A 165 -2.45 -23.37 9.07
N ASP A 166 -1.86 -23.86 10.16
CA ASP A 166 -1.82 -25.28 10.51
C ASP A 166 -3.21 -25.84 10.89
N GLU A 167 -4.04 -25.03 11.58
CA GLU A 167 -5.34 -25.49 12.08
C GLU A 167 -6.39 -25.58 10.96
N TYR A 168 -6.43 -24.61 10.04
CA TYR A 168 -7.49 -24.56 9.03
C TYR A 168 -7.07 -23.92 7.69
N GLY A 169 -5.78 -23.69 7.44
CA GLY A 169 -5.28 -23.11 6.20
C GLY A 169 -5.41 -21.59 6.09
N GLY A 170 -5.41 -20.88 7.23
CA GLY A 170 -5.42 -19.43 7.26
C GLY A 170 -6.55 -18.82 6.43
N PHE A 171 -6.20 -17.92 5.50
CA PHE A 171 -7.20 -17.23 4.66
C PHE A 171 -7.93 -18.12 3.64
N LEU A 172 -7.57 -19.39 3.46
CA LEU A 172 -8.38 -20.34 2.68
C LEU A 172 -9.71 -20.65 3.37
N SER A 173 -9.77 -20.59 4.70
CA SER A 173 -10.96 -20.87 5.48
C SER A 173 -11.70 -19.59 5.88
N GLY A 174 -13.04 -19.62 5.85
CA GLY A 174 -13.88 -18.56 6.41
C GLY A 174 -13.71 -18.33 7.92
N ASN A 175 -13.10 -19.28 8.65
CA ASN A 175 -12.82 -19.12 10.08
C ASN A 175 -11.89 -17.92 10.36
N ILE A 176 -11.01 -17.59 9.40
CA ILE A 176 -10.08 -16.46 9.52
C ILE A 176 -10.81 -15.13 9.70
N VAL A 177 -12.01 -14.99 9.14
CA VAL A 177 -12.79 -13.75 9.24
C VAL A 177 -13.06 -13.37 10.69
N LYS A 178 -13.46 -14.36 11.51
CA LYS A 178 -13.69 -14.16 12.94
C LYS A 178 -12.39 -13.88 13.69
N ASP A 179 -11.36 -14.69 13.45
CA ASP A 179 -10.09 -14.59 14.16
C ASP A 179 -9.37 -13.26 13.81
N PHE A 180 -9.40 -12.84 12.54
CA PHE A 180 -8.89 -11.53 12.14
C PHE A 180 -9.70 -10.37 12.74
N THR A 181 -11.03 -10.47 12.76
CA THR A 181 -11.88 -9.44 13.35
C THR A 181 -11.61 -9.29 14.85
N GLU A 182 -11.39 -10.39 15.58
CA GLU A 182 -11.01 -10.36 16.99
C GLU A 182 -9.68 -9.64 17.20
N TYR A 183 -8.66 -9.96 16.40
CA TYR A 183 -7.35 -9.33 16.43
C TYR A 183 -7.42 -7.84 16.11
N ALA A 184 -8.10 -7.48 15.02
CA ALA A 184 -8.26 -6.09 14.60
C ALA A 184 -9.02 -5.27 15.67
N ASN A 185 -10.10 -5.82 16.20
CA ASN A 185 -10.88 -5.18 17.26
C ASN A 185 -10.03 -4.93 18.52
N PHE A 186 -9.24 -5.92 18.95
CA PHE A 186 -8.29 -5.75 20.05
C PHE A 186 -7.32 -4.60 19.76
N THR A 187 -6.71 -4.61 18.59
CA THR A 187 -5.74 -3.60 18.16
C THR A 187 -6.33 -2.18 18.14
N TYR A 188 -7.57 -2.02 17.67
CA TYR A 188 -8.28 -0.75 17.68
C TYR A 188 -8.58 -0.25 19.11
N HIS A 189 -9.03 -1.12 19.99
CA HIS A 189 -9.29 -0.73 21.37
C HIS A 189 -8.00 -0.40 22.13
N GLU A 190 -6.92 -1.10 21.83
CA GLU A 190 -5.63 -0.88 22.50
C GLU A 190 -4.99 0.43 22.07
N TYR A 191 -4.93 0.73 20.76
CA TYR A 191 -4.15 1.85 20.24
C TYR A 191 -4.98 2.99 19.64
N GLY A 192 -6.30 2.85 19.48
CA GLY A 192 -7.16 3.81 18.77
C GLY A 192 -7.23 5.20 19.40
N HIS A 193 -6.93 5.33 20.70
CA HIS A 193 -6.81 6.62 21.35
C HIS A 193 -5.57 7.42 20.88
N LYS A 194 -4.52 6.73 20.38
CA LYS A 194 -3.25 7.30 19.88
C LYS A 194 -3.20 7.34 18.35
N VAL A 195 -3.76 6.34 17.67
CA VAL A 195 -3.70 6.17 16.22
C VAL A 195 -5.01 6.59 15.58
N LYS A 196 -4.93 7.44 14.55
CA LYS A 196 -6.12 7.96 13.84
C LYS A 196 -6.23 7.48 12.39
N ASN A 197 -5.18 6.92 11.83
CA ASN A 197 -5.19 6.43 10.46
C ASN A 197 -4.84 4.93 10.43
N TRP A 198 -5.73 4.12 9.86
CA TRP A 198 -5.64 2.67 9.86
C TRP A 198 -5.76 2.08 8.47
N ILE A 199 -4.99 1.03 8.19
CA ILE A 199 -5.10 0.19 7.02
C ILE A 199 -5.38 -1.23 7.52
N THR A 200 -6.46 -1.84 7.04
CA THR A 200 -6.79 -3.23 7.41
C THR A 200 -5.81 -4.21 6.78
N PHE A 201 -5.68 -4.14 5.45
CA PHE A 201 -4.88 -5.06 4.66
C PHE A 201 -3.92 -4.33 3.73
N ASN A 202 -2.69 -4.86 3.64
CA ASN A 202 -1.73 -4.45 2.62
C ASN A 202 -1.84 -5.35 1.39
N GLU A 203 -2.04 -4.76 0.22
CA GLU A 203 -1.95 -5.39 -1.11
C GLU A 203 -2.70 -6.72 -1.24
N PRO A 204 -4.02 -6.75 -1.01
CA PRO A 204 -4.77 -8.00 -0.95
C PRO A 204 -4.70 -8.84 -2.24
N TRP A 205 -4.63 -8.21 -3.44
CA TRP A 205 -4.50 -8.96 -4.69
C TRP A 205 -3.10 -9.61 -4.81
N VAL A 206 -2.05 -8.92 -4.35
CA VAL A 206 -0.68 -9.46 -4.36
C VAL A 206 -0.59 -10.64 -3.41
N PHE A 207 -1.12 -10.51 -2.20
CA PHE A 207 -1.21 -11.59 -1.22
C PHE A 207 -1.93 -12.81 -1.80
N SER A 208 -3.14 -12.61 -2.35
CA SER A 208 -3.96 -13.69 -2.89
C SER A 208 -3.34 -14.37 -4.10
N ARG A 209 -2.87 -13.59 -5.10
CA ARG A 209 -2.26 -14.15 -6.30
C ARG A 209 -0.90 -14.77 -6.00
N ALA A 210 -0.01 -14.01 -5.36
CA ALA A 210 1.35 -14.46 -5.19
C ALA A 210 1.49 -15.63 -4.21
N GLY A 211 0.60 -15.71 -3.21
CA GLY A 211 0.59 -16.79 -2.24
C GLY A 211 -0.20 -18.03 -2.67
N TYR A 212 -1.30 -17.84 -3.43
CA TYR A 212 -2.31 -18.89 -3.62
C TYR A 212 -2.72 -19.16 -5.08
N ASP A 213 -2.05 -18.51 -6.06
CA ASP A 213 -2.23 -18.81 -7.49
C ASP A 213 -0.92 -19.20 -8.15
N VAL A 214 0.15 -18.38 -7.94
CA VAL A 214 1.47 -18.63 -8.55
C VAL A 214 2.51 -19.14 -7.57
N GLY A 215 2.23 -19.16 -6.27
CA GLY A 215 3.10 -19.72 -5.23
C GLY A 215 4.41 -18.97 -4.99
N LYS A 216 4.49 -17.72 -5.42
CA LYS A 216 5.72 -16.89 -5.32
C LYS A 216 6.07 -16.51 -3.91
N LYS A 217 5.06 -16.16 -3.15
CA LYS A 217 5.17 -15.69 -1.76
C LYS A 217 4.56 -16.74 -0.83
N ALA A 218 4.75 -16.58 0.47
CA ALA A 218 4.10 -17.43 1.46
C ALA A 218 2.57 -17.41 1.27
N PRO A 219 1.87 -18.53 1.47
CA PRO A 219 2.38 -19.85 1.88
C PRO A 219 2.96 -20.70 0.75
N GLY A 220 2.99 -20.23 -0.48
CA GLY A 220 3.66 -20.90 -1.60
C GLY A 220 2.82 -21.92 -2.33
N ARG A 221 1.51 -21.68 -2.46
CA ARG A 221 0.52 -22.59 -3.04
C ARG A 221 0.27 -22.30 -4.52
N CYS A 222 0.32 -23.32 -5.36
CA CYS A 222 -0.06 -23.26 -6.76
C CYS A 222 -0.32 -24.64 -7.34
N SER A 223 -1.03 -24.69 -8.47
CA SER A 223 -1.22 -25.93 -9.23
C SER A 223 0.05 -26.37 -9.93
N PRO A 224 0.23 -27.68 -10.21
CA PRO A 224 1.43 -28.23 -10.84
C PRO A 224 1.74 -27.66 -12.24
N TYR A 225 0.74 -27.15 -12.96
CA TYR A 225 0.91 -26.55 -14.29
C TYR A 225 1.44 -25.11 -14.26
N ILE A 226 1.51 -24.46 -13.08
CA ILE A 226 2.09 -23.13 -12.95
C ILE A 226 3.61 -23.22 -13.01
N GLN A 227 4.20 -22.52 -14.00
CA GLN A 227 5.65 -22.52 -14.24
C GLN A 227 6.28 -21.13 -14.14
N GLU A 228 5.55 -20.14 -13.66
CA GLU A 228 5.99 -18.72 -13.60
C GLU A 228 7.37 -18.54 -12.91
N TRP A 229 7.77 -19.52 -12.09
CA TRP A 229 9.02 -19.49 -11.31
C TRP A 229 10.02 -20.58 -11.69
N GLY A 230 9.68 -21.50 -12.61
CA GLY A 230 10.45 -22.72 -12.84
C GLY A 230 10.54 -23.63 -11.60
N LYS A 231 9.62 -23.51 -10.65
CA LYS A 231 9.57 -24.27 -9.38
C LYS A 231 8.17 -24.79 -9.15
N HIS A 232 8.07 -26.03 -8.65
CA HIS A 232 6.79 -26.65 -8.31
C HIS A 232 6.35 -26.22 -6.92
N CYS A 233 5.03 -25.97 -6.75
CA CYS A 233 4.39 -25.91 -5.44
C CYS A 233 4.10 -27.34 -4.97
N GLU A 234 4.16 -27.55 -3.65
CA GLU A 234 3.81 -28.86 -3.05
C GLU A 234 2.31 -29.09 -3.06
N ASP A 235 1.53 -28.01 -2.97
CA ASP A 235 0.07 -28.04 -2.88
C ASP A 235 -0.51 -26.74 -3.43
N GLY A 236 -1.79 -26.74 -3.76
CA GLY A 236 -2.54 -25.56 -4.19
C GLY A 236 -3.42 -25.81 -5.40
N ARG A 237 -4.40 -24.93 -5.56
CA ARG A 237 -5.35 -24.96 -6.67
C ARG A 237 -5.49 -23.57 -7.31
N SER A 238 -4.59 -23.29 -8.24
CA SER A 238 -4.57 -22.02 -8.99
C SER A 238 -5.90 -21.76 -9.70
N GLY A 239 -6.28 -20.49 -9.81
CA GLY A 239 -7.56 -20.08 -10.38
C GLY A 239 -8.79 -20.33 -9.49
N PHE A 240 -8.59 -20.85 -8.26
CA PHE A 240 -9.64 -21.05 -7.25
C PHE A 240 -9.25 -20.44 -5.90
N GLU A 241 -8.12 -20.85 -5.33
CA GLU A 241 -7.72 -20.47 -3.96
C GLU A 241 -7.52 -18.97 -3.81
N ALA A 242 -6.92 -18.31 -4.80
CA ALA A 242 -6.74 -16.86 -4.77
C ALA A 242 -8.07 -16.11 -4.64
N TYR A 243 -9.12 -16.57 -5.32
CA TYR A 243 -10.46 -15.97 -5.21
C TYR A 243 -11.11 -16.22 -3.85
N GLN A 244 -10.94 -17.44 -3.29
CA GLN A 244 -11.44 -17.75 -1.96
C GLN A 244 -10.74 -16.94 -0.88
N VAL A 245 -9.41 -16.84 -0.95
CA VAL A 245 -8.59 -16.03 -0.03
C VAL A 245 -9.00 -14.57 -0.07
N SER A 246 -9.13 -14.02 -1.28
CA SER A 246 -9.54 -12.63 -1.47
C SER A 246 -10.96 -12.36 -0.95
N HIS A 247 -11.88 -13.30 -1.11
CA HIS A 247 -13.24 -13.21 -0.56
C HIS A 247 -13.21 -13.13 0.96
N ASN A 248 -12.44 -14.01 1.61
CA ASN A 248 -12.28 -14.01 3.06
C ASN A 248 -11.58 -12.74 3.57
N LEU A 249 -10.59 -12.20 2.83
CA LEU A 249 -9.96 -10.91 3.12
C LEU A 249 -10.97 -9.75 3.10
N LEU A 250 -11.83 -9.71 2.10
CA LEU A 250 -12.85 -8.67 1.97
C LEU A 250 -13.88 -8.74 3.11
N LEU A 251 -14.31 -9.95 3.49
CA LEU A 251 -15.21 -10.13 4.63
C LEU A 251 -14.54 -9.74 5.95
N ALA A 252 -13.28 -10.18 6.15
CA ALA A 252 -12.50 -9.81 7.32
C ALA A 252 -12.30 -8.28 7.41
N HIS A 253 -12.06 -7.61 6.28
CA HIS A 253 -12.04 -6.15 6.22
C HIS A 253 -13.37 -5.55 6.67
N ALA A 254 -14.49 -5.96 6.08
CA ALA A 254 -15.80 -5.37 6.36
C ALA A 254 -16.18 -5.51 7.84
N TYR A 255 -16.05 -6.69 8.42
CA TYR A 255 -16.33 -6.90 9.86
C TYR A 255 -15.35 -6.14 10.77
N SER A 256 -14.08 -6.02 10.39
CA SER A 256 -13.12 -5.23 11.16
C SER A 256 -13.43 -3.73 11.09
N VAL A 257 -13.97 -3.23 9.97
CA VAL A 257 -14.44 -1.84 9.84
C VAL A 257 -15.65 -1.58 10.72
N GLU A 258 -16.60 -2.52 10.80
CA GLU A 258 -17.71 -2.41 11.75
C GLU A 258 -17.22 -2.32 13.20
N ALA A 259 -16.23 -3.16 13.57
CA ALA A 259 -15.59 -3.10 14.88
C ALA A 259 -14.88 -1.76 15.12
N PHE A 260 -14.17 -1.24 14.11
CA PHE A 260 -13.52 0.08 14.18
C PHE A 260 -14.53 1.21 14.40
N ARG A 261 -15.64 1.22 13.67
CA ARG A 261 -16.70 2.23 13.79
C ARG A 261 -17.42 2.16 15.15
N ALA A 262 -17.48 0.98 15.76
CA ALA A 262 -18.03 0.79 17.12
C ALA A 262 -17.02 1.19 18.23
N CYS A 263 -15.74 1.30 17.92
CA CYS A 263 -14.67 1.61 18.86
C CYS A 263 -14.69 3.09 19.27
N LYS A 264 -15.05 3.37 20.53
CA LYS A 264 -15.12 4.76 21.06
C LYS A 264 -13.76 5.47 21.07
N GLN A 265 -12.67 4.75 21.36
CA GLN A 265 -11.30 5.29 21.35
C GLN A 265 -10.85 5.68 19.95
N CYS A 266 -11.45 5.09 18.92
CA CYS A 266 -11.13 5.32 17.52
C CYS A 266 -11.85 6.54 16.91
N ALA A 267 -12.69 7.21 17.70
CA ALA A 267 -13.49 8.35 17.23
C ALA A 267 -12.62 9.40 16.53
N GLY A 268 -13.08 9.87 15.36
CA GLY A 268 -12.35 10.81 14.49
C GLY A 268 -11.20 10.18 13.70
N GLY A 269 -11.02 8.86 13.78
CA GLY A 269 -10.06 8.12 12.94
C GLY A 269 -10.65 7.75 11.59
N LYS A 270 -9.76 7.34 10.67
CA LYS A 270 -10.06 6.86 9.31
C LYS A 270 -9.48 5.47 9.09
N ILE A 271 -10.14 4.68 8.28
CA ILE A 271 -9.73 3.32 7.96
C ILE A 271 -9.86 3.04 6.45
N GLY A 272 -8.89 2.33 5.86
CA GLY A 272 -8.89 1.98 4.45
C GLY A 272 -8.15 0.67 4.15
N ILE A 273 -7.92 0.41 2.87
CA ILE A 273 -7.08 -0.69 2.36
C ILE A 273 -5.94 -0.07 1.54
N ALA A 274 -4.73 -0.64 1.63
CA ALA A 274 -3.65 -0.31 0.72
C ALA A 274 -3.67 -1.27 -0.48
N HIS A 275 -4.01 -0.73 -1.65
CA HIS A 275 -4.00 -1.43 -2.93
C HIS A 275 -2.65 -1.24 -3.63
N SER A 276 -2.23 -2.20 -4.46
CA SER A 276 -0.97 -2.12 -5.23
C SER A 276 -1.21 -2.27 -6.73
N PRO A 277 -1.97 -1.38 -7.36
CA PRO A 277 -2.19 -1.45 -8.80
C PRO A 277 -0.97 -0.96 -9.60
N ALA A 278 -0.79 -1.52 -10.79
CA ALA A 278 -0.03 -0.91 -11.87
C ALA A 278 -0.99 -0.17 -12.81
N TRP A 279 -0.51 0.88 -13.49
CA TRP A 279 -1.21 1.42 -14.64
C TRP A 279 -0.88 0.60 -15.89
N PHE A 280 -1.84 0.45 -16.79
CA PHE A 280 -1.64 -0.22 -18.06
C PHE A 280 -1.86 0.73 -19.24
N GLU A 281 -0.87 0.78 -20.13
CA GLU A 281 -1.04 1.34 -21.47
C GLU A 281 -1.41 0.20 -22.44
N PRO A 282 -2.23 0.47 -23.48
CA PRO A 282 -2.51 -0.56 -24.49
C PRO A 282 -1.24 -0.89 -25.27
N ALA A 283 -0.96 -2.20 -25.45
CA ALA A 283 0.20 -2.66 -26.21
C ALA A 283 0.04 -2.47 -27.73
N ASP A 284 -1.20 -2.41 -28.20
CA ASP A 284 -1.63 -2.25 -29.58
C ASP A 284 -3.06 -1.69 -29.65
N LEU A 285 -3.58 -1.50 -30.86
CA LEU A 285 -4.92 -0.95 -31.07
C LEU A 285 -6.06 -1.87 -30.58
N GLU A 286 -5.87 -3.19 -30.62
CA GLU A 286 -6.87 -4.16 -30.15
C GLU A 286 -6.97 -4.19 -28.62
N SER A 287 -5.99 -3.64 -27.94
CA SER A 287 -5.89 -3.57 -26.49
C SER A 287 -6.49 -2.29 -25.91
N VAL A 288 -6.93 -1.33 -26.74
CA VAL A 288 -7.52 -0.05 -26.29
C VAL A 288 -8.92 -0.29 -25.71
N GLY A 289 -9.24 0.41 -24.62
CA GLY A 289 -10.56 0.39 -23.97
C GLY A 289 -10.79 -0.84 -23.08
N ALA A 290 -11.76 -1.67 -23.41
CA ALA A 290 -12.24 -2.79 -22.58
C ALA A 290 -11.14 -3.75 -22.05
N PRO A 291 -10.07 -4.11 -22.78
CA PRO A 291 -8.99 -4.90 -22.21
C PRO A 291 -8.26 -4.20 -21.05
N ILE A 292 -7.98 -2.90 -21.19
CA ILE A 292 -7.31 -2.13 -20.13
C ILE A 292 -8.23 -1.96 -18.90
N GLU A 293 -9.50 -1.65 -19.11
CA GLU A 293 -10.49 -1.58 -18.03
C GLU A 293 -10.59 -2.92 -17.29
N ARG A 294 -10.60 -4.03 -18.03
CA ARG A 294 -10.68 -5.37 -17.45
C ARG A 294 -9.45 -5.75 -16.62
N VAL A 295 -8.23 -5.44 -17.06
CA VAL A 295 -7.05 -5.73 -16.24
C VAL A 295 -7.03 -4.85 -14.98
N LEU A 296 -7.49 -3.60 -15.07
CA LEU A 296 -7.65 -2.74 -13.89
C LEU A 296 -8.72 -3.27 -12.92
N ASP A 297 -9.81 -3.85 -13.43
CA ASP A 297 -10.78 -4.55 -12.60
C ASP A 297 -10.14 -5.71 -11.81
N PHE A 298 -9.24 -6.48 -12.44
CA PHE A 298 -8.58 -7.63 -11.80
C PHE A 298 -7.56 -7.23 -10.73
N ILE A 299 -6.80 -6.13 -10.92
CA ILE A 299 -5.72 -5.76 -9.99
C ILE A 299 -6.17 -4.72 -8.95
N LEU A 300 -7.12 -3.87 -9.28
CA LEU A 300 -7.63 -2.81 -8.40
C LEU A 300 -9.10 -3.04 -8.04
N GLY A 301 -9.96 -3.18 -9.06
CA GLY A 301 -11.39 -3.35 -8.90
C GLY A 301 -11.77 -4.56 -8.06
N TRP A 302 -11.01 -5.64 -8.10
CA TRP A 302 -11.23 -6.85 -7.30
C TRP A 302 -11.50 -6.56 -5.82
N HIS A 303 -10.81 -5.56 -5.25
CA HIS A 303 -10.96 -5.17 -3.85
C HIS A 303 -11.60 -3.78 -3.68
N LEU A 304 -11.27 -2.83 -4.56
CA LEU A 304 -11.81 -1.48 -4.46
C LEU A 304 -13.30 -1.41 -4.82
N HIS A 305 -13.75 -2.20 -5.80
CA HIS A 305 -15.16 -2.19 -6.21
C HIS A 305 -16.09 -2.74 -5.11
N PRO A 306 -15.81 -3.88 -4.43
CA PRO A 306 -16.60 -4.33 -3.30
C PRO A 306 -16.64 -3.33 -2.14
N THR A 307 -15.51 -2.72 -1.79
CA THR A 307 -15.45 -1.77 -0.67
C THR A 307 -16.13 -0.43 -0.99
N THR A 308 -16.30 -0.10 -2.28
CA THR A 308 -17.02 1.10 -2.73
C THR A 308 -18.50 0.80 -3.00
N TYR A 309 -18.79 -0.25 -3.76
CA TYR A 309 -20.13 -0.52 -4.31
C TYR A 309 -20.82 -1.74 -3.71
N GLY A 310 -20.10 -2.58 -2.95
CA GLY A 310 -20.65 -3.75 -2.25
C GLY A 310 -20.59 -5.06 -3.02
N ASP A 311 -20.09 -5.10 -4.26
CA ASP A 311 -19.97 -6.34 -5.05
C ASP A 311 -18.75 -6.30 -5.97
N TYR A 312 -18.39 -7.44 -6.54
CA TYR A 312 -17.29 -7.54 -7.50
C TYR A 312 -17.60 -6.82 -8.83
N PRO A 313 -16.56 -6.37 -9.58
CA PRO A 313 -16.73 -5.88 -10.95
C PRO A 313 -17.46 -6.88 -11.84
N GLN A 314 -18.30 -6.39 -12.74
CA GLN A 314 -19.05 -7.27 -13.64
C GLN A 314 -18.15 -8.10 -14.55
N SER A 315 -17.05 -7.52 -15.04
CA SER A 315 -16.04 -8.20 -15.85
C SER A 315 -15.46 -9.44 -15.15
N MET A 316 -15.23 -9.38 -13.84
CA MET A 316 -14.74 -10.51 -13.05
C MET A 316 -15.83 -11.57 -12.86
N LYS A 317 -17.08 -11.17 -12.57
CA LYS A 317 -18.22 -12.10 -12.44
C LYS A 317 -18.44 -12.91 -13.71
N ASP A 318 -18.39 -12.25 -14.86
CA ASP A 318 -18.61 -12.88 -16.16
C ASP A 318 -17.48 -13.83 -16.55
N ARG A 319 -16.24 -13.49 -16.22
CA ARG A 319 -15.07 -14.26 -16.61
C ARG A 319 -14.77 -15.45 -15.71
N ILE A 320 -14.85 -15.24 -14.41
CA ILE A 320 -14.48 -16.25 -13.42
C ILE A 320 -15.64 -17.22 -13.18
N GLY A 321 -16.88 -16.72 -13.31
CA GLY A 321 -18.09 -17.51 -13.18
C GLY A 321 -18.19 -18.18 -11.79
N HIS A 322 -18.37 -19.50 -11.78
CA HIS A 322 -18.58 -20.28 -10.55
C HIS A 322 -17.35 -20.35 -9.63
N ARG A 323 -16.15 -20.00 -10.10
CA ARG A 323 -14.92 -19.97 -9.31
C ARG A 323 -14.82 -18.73 -8.42
N LEU A 324 -15.57 -17.65 -8.74
CA LEU A 324 -15.65 -16.46 -7.91
C LEU A 324 -16.72 -16.65 -6.84
N PRO A 325 -16.35 -16.63 -5.54
CA PRO A 325 -17.34 -16.67 -4.46
C PRO A 325 -18.33 -15.51 -4.56
N LYS A 326 -19.53 -15.70 -4.03
CA LYS A 326 -20.59 -14.69 -4.08
C LYS A 326 -20.86 -14.14 -2.70
N PHE A 327 -20.98 -12.83 -2.59
CA PHE A 327 -21.45 -12.18 -1.37
C PHE A 327 -22.97 -12.35 -1.20
N THR A 328 -23.38 -12.62 0.03
CA THR A 328 -24.78 -12.49 0.42
C THR A 328 -25.19 -11.01 0.45
N GLU A 329 -26.50 -10.74 0.42
CA GLU A 329 -27.00 -9.36 0.49
C GLU A 329 -26.61 -8.65 1.81
N ALA A 330 -26.40 -9.40 2.89
CA ALA A 330 -25.90 -8.87 4.16
C ALA A 330 -24.43 -8.45 4.03
N GLU A 331 -23.59 -9.28 3.44
CA GLU A 331 -22.17 -9.00 3.20
C GLU A 331 -21.96 -7.83 2.24
N LYS A 332 -22.76 -7.73 1.17
CA LYS A 332 -22.74 -6.56 0.27
C LYS A 332 -23.03 -5.25 0.99
N ARG A 333 -23.96 -5.26 1.98
CA ARG A 333 -24.27 -4.06 2.76
C ARG A 333 -23.13 -3.60 3.64
N ILE A 334 -22.42 -4.52 4.32
CA ILE A 334 -21.30 -4.15 5.19
C ILE A 334 -20.01 -3.82 4.40
N LEU A 335 -19.86 -4.38 3.19
CA LEU A 335 -18.76 -4.06 2.28
C LEU A 335 -18.90 -2.66 1.68
N LYS A 336 -20.14 -2.29 1.31
CA LYS A 336 -20.38 -1.01 0.64
C LYS A 336 -19.98 0.17 1.52
N ASN A 337 -19.12 1.05 0.98
CA ASN A 337 -18.57 2.20 1.71
C ASN A 337 -17.82 1.80 3.00
N SER A 338 -17.10 0.66 2.96
CA SER A 338 -16.33 0.17 4.11
C SER A 338 -14.92 0.78 4.22
N ALA A 339 -14.55 1.72 3.37
CA ALA A 339 -13.28 2.44 3.44
C ALA A 339 -13.52 3.95 3.45
N ASP A 340 -12.79 4.67 4.32
CA ASP A 340 -12.84 6.13 4.43
C ASP A 340 -11.81 6.78 3.50
N PHE A 341 -10.78 6.04 3.07
CA PHE A 341 -9.78 6.44 2.10
C PHE A 341 -9.26 5.24 1.31
N VAL A 342 -8.67 5.50 0.16
CA VAL A 342 -7.97 4.51 -0.67
C VAL A 342 -6.47 4.65 -0.45
N GLY A 343 -5.83 3.63 0.13
CA GLY A 343 -4.37 3.52 0.14
C GLY A 343 -3.87 3.01 -1.22
N MET A 344 -2.80 3.59 -1.72
CA MET A 344 -2.23 3.20 -3.02
C MET A 344 -0.72 3.01 -2.91
N ASN A 345 -0.27 1.78 -3.16
CA ASN A 345 1.12 1.41 -3.34
C ASN A 345 1.41 1.41 -4.84
N TYR A 346 2.05 2.45 -5.35
CA TYR A 346 2.36 2.56 -6.77
C TYR A 346 3.86 2.45 -7.01
N TYR A 347 4.25 1.59 -7.97
CA TYR A 347 5.66 1.36 -8.28
C TYR A 347 5.99 1.48 -9.76
N THR A 348 5.13 0.96 -10.64
CA THR A 348 5.42 0.86 -12.08
C THR A 348 4.15 0.81 -12.92
N SER A 349 4.33 0.88 -14.23
CA SER A 349 3.30 0.62 -15.24
C SER A 349 3.76 -0.47 -16.20
N LEU A 350 2.80 -1.00 -16.93
CA LEU A 350 3.01 -2.05 -17.91
C LEU A 350 2.20 -1.78 -19.18
N PHE A 351 2.50 -2.49 -20.27
CA PHE A 351 1.57 -2.61 -21.38
C PHE A 351 0.64 -3.79 -21.13
N GLY A 352 -0.63 -3.62 -21.51
CA GLY A 352 -1.62 -4.69 -21.54
C GLY A 352 -1.90 -5.11 -22.98
N ALA A 353 -1.62 -6.35 -23.32
CA ALA A 353 -1.94 -6.94 -24.63
C ALA A 353 -3.19 -7.81 -24.51
N ASN A 354 -4.21 -7.56 -25.35
CA ASN A 354 -5.45 -8.35 -25.34
C ASN A 354 -5.19 -9.79 -25.79
N MET A 355 -5.69 -10.75 -25.03
CA MET A 355 -5.64 -12.17 -25.37
C MET A 355 -7.00 -12.63 -25.87
N GLN A 356 -7.04 -13.36 -26.98
CA GLN A 356 -8.29 -13.84 -27.58
C GLN A 356 -8.91 -15.00 -26.77
N THR A 357 -8.06 -15.86 -26.19
CA THR A 357 -8.49 -17.05 -25.45
C THR A 357 -7.65 -17.26 -24.20
N GLY A 358 -8.27 -17.77 -23.12
CA GLY A 358 -7.60 -18.27 -21.94
C GLY A 358 -7.45 -19.80 -21.96
N ASP A 359 -6.67 -20.32 -21.02
CA ASP A 359 -6.55 -21.76 -20.82
C ASP A 359 -7.61 -22.25 -19.82
N SER A 360 -8.76 -22.69 -20.31
CA SER A 360 -9.84 -23.21 -19.47
C SER A 360 -9.49 -24.54 -18.78
N LYS A 361 -8.48 -25.28 -19.27
CA LYS A 361 -8.04 -26.54 -18.66
C LYS A 361 -7.11 -26.29 -17.46
N ASN A 362 -6.35 -25.20 -17.53
CA ASN A 362 -5.37 -24.80 -16.51
C ASN A 362 -5.69 -23.38 -16.00
N PRO A 363 -6.80 -23.19 -15.29
CA PRO A 363 -7.23 -21.87 -14.86
C PRO A 363 -6.24 -21.25 -13.88
N SER A 364 -5.96 -19.96 -14.08
CA SER A 364 -5.11 -19.16 -13.21
C SER A 364 -5.63 -17.73 -13.19
N TRP A 365 -5.58 -17.09 -12.04
CA TRP A 365 -5.88 -15.66 -11.93
C TRP A 365 -5.09 -14.84 -12.96
N THR A 366 -3.81 -15.24 -13.20
CA THR A 366 -2.91 -14.55 -14.15
C THR A 366 -3.48 -14.50 -15.57
N THR A 367 -4.21 -15.53 -16.00
CA THR A 367 -4.77 -15.63 -17.36
C THR A 367 -6.25 -15.27 -17.44
N ASP A 368 -6.96 -15.21 -16.32
CA ASP A 368 -8.40 -14.97 -16.27
C ASP A 368 -8.82 -13.59 -16.80
N SER A 369 -7.96 -12.57 -16.64
CA SER A 369 -8.21 -11.24 -17.21
C SER A 369 -8.19 -11.20 -18.73
N LEU A 370 -7.60 -12.21 -19.40
CA LEU A 370 -7.26 -12.21 -20.84
C LEU A 370 -6.48 -10.96 -21.26
N VAL A 371 -5.57 -10.52 -20.42
CA VAL A 371 -4.62 -9.45 -20.73
C VAL A 371 -3.24 -9.91 -20.33
N GLN A 372 -2.34 -9.98 -21.30
CA GLN A 372 -0.94 -10.27 -21.05
C GLN A 372 -0.21 -9.00 -20.64
N TRP A 373 0.68 -9.12 -19.66
CA TRP A 373 1.45 -8.00 -19.12
C TRP A 373 2.82 -7.94 -19.77
N GLU A 374 3.14 -6.78 -20.37
CA GLU A 374 4.37 -6.58 -21.13
C GLU A 374 5.11 -5.31 -20.67
N SER A 375 6.43 -5.33 -20.70
CA SER A 375 7.26 -4.14 -20.45
C SER A 375 7.54 -3.33 -21.73
N LYS A 376 7.17 -3.87 -22.89
CA LYS A 376 7.35 -3.27 -24.22
C LYS A 376 6.23 -3.67 -25.17
N THR A 377 5.95 -2.83 -26.16
CA THR A 377 5.04 -3.15 -27.27
C THR A 377 5.65 -4.19 -28.20
N VAL A 378 4.85 -4.72 -29.15
CA VAL A 378 5.31 -5.65 -30.20
C VAL A 378 6.45 -5.02 -31.02
N ASP A 379 6.39 -3.72 -31.29
CA ASP A 379 7.42 -2.97 -32.02
C ASP A 379 8.65 -2.63 -31.16
N GLY A 380 8.70 -3.11 -29.91
CA GLY A 380 9.84 -2.94 -29.01
C GLY A 380 9.87 -1.61 -28.24
N TYR A 381 8.81 -0.77 -28.32
CA TYR A 381 8.73 0.45 -27.54
C TYR A 381 8.55 0.11 -26.06
N LYS A 382 9.45 0.62 -25.19
CA LYS A 382 9.45 0.35 -23.76
C LYS A 382 8.49 1.30 -23.02
N ILE A 383 7.81 0.80 -21.98
CA ILE A 383 6.89 1.61 -21.15
C ILE A 383 7.60 2.77 -20.44
N GLY A 384 8.87 2.60 -20.13
CA GLY A 384 9.67 3.60 -19.43
C GLY A 384 11.16 3.27 -19.46
N SER A 385 11.94 4.06 -18.73
CA SER A 385 13.36 3.76 -18.53
C SER A 385 13.55 2.70 -17.45
N LYS A 386 14.45 1.76 -17.68
CA LYS A 386 14.91 0.82 -16.66
C LYS A 386 16.40 1.01 -16.44
N PRO A 387 16.79 1.84 -15.46
CA PRO A 387 18.18 2.04 -15.11
C PRO A 387 18.90 0.73 -14.77
N ALA A 388 20.22 0.67 -14.97
CA ALA A 388 21.02 -0.49 -14.63
C ALA A 388 20.85 -0.86 -13.14
N GLY A 389 20.67 -2.14 -12.85
CA GLY A 389 20.37 -2.63 -11.49
C GLY A 389 18.94 -2.40 -11.01
N GLY A 390 18.12 -1.67 -11.77
CA GLY A 390 16.73 -1.42 -11.41
C GLY A 390 15.84 -2.65 -11.52
N LYS A 391 14.92 -2.80 -10.56
CA LYS A 391 13.92 -3.88 -10.56
C LYS A 391 12.68 -3.54 -11.39
N LEU A 392 12.39 -2.26 -11.61
CA LEU A 392 11.14 -1.76 -12.17
C LEU A 392 11.39 -0.78 -13.32
N ASP A 393 10.44 -0.70 -14.23
CA ASP A 393 10.40 0.36 -15.25
C ASP A 393 9.86 1.67 -14.64
N VAL A 394 10.51 2.79 -14.93
CA VAL A 394 10.16 4.11 -14.41
C VAL A 394 9.18 4.79 -15.35
N TYR A 395 7.90 4.85 -14.97
CA TYR A 395 6.84 5.50 -15.73
C TYR A 395 5.90 6.29 -14.81
N SER A 396 6.34 7.48 -14.41
CA SER A 396 5.63 8.30 -13.41
C SER A 396 4.26 8.80 -13.88
N ARG A 397 4.06 9.01 -15.19
CA ARG A 397 2.77 9.39 -15.77
C ARG A 397 1.65 8.39 -15.46
N GLY A 398 2.00 7.11 -15.28
CA GLY A 398 1.06 6.08 -14.91
C GLY A 398 0.44 6.32 -13.54
N MET A 399 1.19 6.88 -12.58
CA MET A 399 0.62 7.29 -11.28
C MET A 399 -0.49 8.34 -11.47
N ARG A 400 -0.24 9.40 -12.25
CA ARG A 400 -1.26 10.43 -12.54
C ARG A 400 -2.50 9.84 -13.19
N LYS A 401 -2.32 8.98 -14.22
CA LYS A 401 -3.42 8.32 -14.93
C LYS A 401 -4.24 7.43 -14.00
N LEU A 402 -3.57 6.66 -13.14
CA LEU A 402 -4.21 5.78 -12.18
C LEU A 402 -5.00 6.57 -11.13
N LEU A 403 -4.44 7.64 -10.60
CA LEU A 403 -5.11 8.52 -9.65
C LEU A 403 -6.37 9.14 -10.27
N LYS A 404 -6.26 9.63 -11.50
CA LYS A 404 -7.41 10.14 -12.25
C LYS A 404 -8.46 9.05 -12.51
N TYR A 405 -8.04 7.85 -12.87
CA TYR A 405 -8.94 6.71 -13.05
C TYR A 405 -9.73 6.39 -11.77
N ILE A 406 -9.07 6.37 -10.61
CA ILE A 406 -9.73 6.14 -9.32
C ILE A 406 -10.75 7.25 -9.04
N LYS A 407 -10.37 8.51 -9.23
CA LYS A 407 -11.29 9.64 -9.09
C LYS A 407 -12.54 9.49 -9.95
N ASP A 408 -12.35 9.23 -11.24
CA ASP A 408 -13.43 9.24 -12.22
C ASP A 408 -14.38 8.04 -12.06
N ASN A 409 -13.87 6.88 -11.56
CA ASN A 409 -14.63 5.62 -11.51
C ASN A 409 -15.08 5.19 -10.11
N TYR A 410 -14.54 5.82 -9.04
CA TYR A 410 -14.83 5.41 -7.65
C TYR A 410 -15.31 6.55 -6.75
N GLY A 411 -15.88 7.61 -7.33
CA GLY A 411 -16.58 8.66 -6.58
C GLY A 411 -15.67 9.69 -5.92
N ASP A 412 -14.49 9.95 -6.48
CA ASP A 412 -13.50 10.93 -5.99
C ASP A 412 -13.11 10.72 -4.51
N PRO A 413 -12.67 9.51 -4.11
CA PRO A 413 -12.34 9.24 -2.73
C PRO A 413 -11.12 10.01 -2.27
N GLU A 414 -10.94 10.16 -0.95
CA GLU A 414 -9.63 10.51 -0.40
C GLU A 414 -8.62 9.41 -0.73
N ILE A 415 -7.42 9.79 -1.19
CA ILE A 415 -6.35 8.85 -1.54
C ILE A 415 -5.11 9.18 -0.71
N MET A 416 -4.43 8.15 -0.21
CA MET A 416 -3.08 8.24 0.35
C MET A 416 -2.13 7.38 -0.48
N ILE A 417 -1.02 7.94 -0.94
CA ILE A 417 0.06 7.13 -1.53
C ILE A 417 0.79 6.46 -0.38
N THR A 418 0.37 5.23 -0.08
CA THR A 418 0.85 4.47 1.09
C THR A 418 2.20 3.82 0.87
N GLU A 419 2.59 3.62 -0.40
CA GLU A 419 3.95 3.25 -0.80
C GLU A 419 4.27 3.80 -2.19
N ASN A 420 5.49 4.34 -2.35
CA ASN A 420 6.10 4.63 -3.64
C ASN A 420 7.62 4.56 -3.48
N GLY A 421 8.30 3.80 -4.33
CA GLY A 421 9.73 3.56 -4.18
C GLY A 421 10.36 2.83 -5.36
N TYR A 422 11.68 2.75 -5.34
CA TYR A 422 12.47 2.16 -6.39
C TYR A 422 13.50 1.17 -5.83
N GLY A 423 13.41 -0.09 -6.27
CA GLY A 423 14.33 -1.14 -5.87
C GLY A 423 15.55 -1.21 -6.78
N GLU A 424 16.72 -1.29 -6.19
CA GLU A 424 17.99 -1.56 -6.87
C GLU A 424 18.55 -2.90 -6.38
N ASP A 425 19.01 -3.72 -7.34
CA ASP A 425 19.69 -4.98 -7.05
C ASP A 425 21.18 -4.71 -6.91
N LEU A 426 21.68 -4.79 -5.70
CA LEU A 426 23.13 -4.64 -5.40
C LEU A 426 23.83 -5.98 -5.14
N GLY A 427 23.15 -7.10 -5.44
CA GLY A 427 23.64 -8.44 -5.10
C GLY A 427 23.37 -8.84 -3.66
N ASP A 428 23.93 -9.96 -3.22
CA ASP A 428 23.78 -10.45 -1.85
C ASP A 428 24.58 -9.61 -0.87
N LEU A 429 23.96 -9.24 0.25
CA LEU A 429 24.59 -8.60 1.41
C LEU A 429 25.75 -7.66 1.04
N HIS A 430 25.52 -6.85 -0.01
CA HIS A 430 26.53 -5.93 -0.50
C HIS A 430 27.01 -5.00 0.63
N ASN A 431 28.30 -4.96 0.89
CA ASN A 431 28.92 -4.24 2.00
C ASN A 431 29.75 -3.00 1.59
N ASP A 432 29.70 -2.61 0.31
CA ASP A 432 30.28 -1.34 -0.15
C ASP A 432 29.29 -0.19 0.11
N VAL A 433 29.47 0.47 1.27
CA VAL A 433 28.63 1.59 1.69
C VAL A 433 28.65 2.73 0.68
N ALA A 434 29.78 3.01 0.03
CA ALA A 434 29.91 4.11 -0.92
C ALA A 434 29.02 3.87 -2.16
N THR A 435 29.05 2.67 -2.72
CA THR A 435 28.17 2.28 -3.84
C THR A 435 26.71 2.19 -3.37
N GLY A 436 26.44 1.56 -2.24
CA GLY A 436 25.08 1.35 -1.72
C GLY A 436 24.34 2.64 -1.35
N THR A 437 25.08 3.71 -1.03
CA THR A 437 24.49 5.02 -0.72
C THR A 437 24.36 5.95 -1.92
N ASN A 438 24.97 5.62 -3.07
CA ASN A 438 24.99 6.43 -4.29
C ASN A 438 23.79 6.14 -5.21
N ASP A 439 22.57 6.24 -4.70
CA ASP A 439 21.32 5.83 -5.35
C ASP A 439 20.63 6.93 -6.20
N HIS A 440 21.33 7.46 -7.16
CA HIS A 440 20.79 8.51 -8.05
C HIS A 440 19.52 8.08 -8.82
N ASN A 441 19.40 6.79 -9.17
CA ASN A 441 18.21 6.26 -9.86
C ASN A 441 16.95 6.38 -8.98
N ARG A 442 17.05 6.06 -7.69
CA ARG A 442 15.93 6.22 -6.75
C ARG A 442 15.58 7.70 -6.56
N LYS A 443 16.58 8.57 -6.43
CA LYS A 443 16.35 10.02 -6.40
C LYS A 443 15.58 10.48 -7.64
N TYR A 444 16.01 10.09 -8.84
CA TYR A 444 15.33 10.41 -10.10
C TYR A 444 13.89 9.88 -10.11
N TYR A 445 13.68 8.62 -9.71
CA TYR A 445 12.37 7.99 -9.61
C TYR A 445 11.42 8.81 -8.73
N LEU A 446 11.85 9.17 -7.51
CA LEU A 446 11.03 9.94 -6.57
C LEU A 446 10.69 11.33 -7.12
N GLN A 447 11.65 12.01 -7.74
CA GLN A 447 11.45 13.33 -8.36
C GLN A 447 10.34 13.26 -9.43
N ARG A 448 10.39 12.26 -10.31
CA ARG A 448 9.43 12.12 -11.41
C ARG A 448 8.03 11.77 -10.89
N HIS A 449 7.95 10.88 -9.91
CA HIS A 449 6.65 10.49 -9.35
C HIS A 449 6.00 11.62 -8.55
N LEU A 450 6.77 12.39 -7.79
CA LEU A 450 6.25 13.56 -7.08
C LEU A 450 5.76 14.67 -8.03
N LEU A 451 6.40 14.87 -9.19
CA LEU A 451 5.88 15.76 -10.23
C LEU A 451 4.53 15.28 -10.77
N SER A 452 4.43 13.99 -11.13
CA SER A 452 3.16 13.43 -11.64
C SER A 452 2.05 13.43 -10.57
N LEU A 453 2.41 13.24 -9.29
CA LEU A 453 1.49 13.38 -8.17
C LEU A 453 1.00 14.82 -8.02
N HIS A 454 1.91 15.79 -8.10
CA HIS A 454 1.57 17.21 -8.07
C HIS A 454 0.61 17.59 -9.20
N GLU A 455 0.87 17.12 -10.42
CA GLU A 455 -0.02 17.35 -11.57
C GLU A 455 -1.42 16.71 -11.33
N ALA A 456 -1.49 15.51 -10.78
CA ALA A 456 -2.76 14.87 -10.43
C ALA A 456 -3.58 15.71 -9.44
N ILE A 457 -2.93 16.25 -8.41
CA ILE A 457 -3.58 17.12 -7.40
C ILE A 457 -3.97 18.47 -7.99
N CYS A 458 -3.06 19.12 -8.71
CA CYS A 458 -3.21 20.52 -9.14
C CYS A 458 -4.05 20.68 -10.40
N ASP A 459 -3.83 19.84 -11.41
CA ASP A 459 -4.50 19.93 -12.70
C ASP A 459 -5.77 19.07 -12.71
N ASP A 460 -5.67 17.81 -12.28
CA ASP A 460 -6.78 16.85 -12.33
C ASP A 460 -7.68 16.92 -11.08
N LYS A 461 -7.30 17.72 -10.05
CA LYS A 461 -8.06 17.91 -8.80
C LYS A 461 -8.34 16.61 -8.06
N VAL A 462 -7.40 15.66 -8.08
CA VAL A 462 -7.52 14.42 -7.31
C VAL A 462 -7.28 14.71 -5.83
N ASN A 463 -8.11 14.17 -4.97
CA ASN A 463 -8.04 14.36 -3.52
C ASN A 463 -6.98 13.44 -2.89
N VAL A 464 -5.69 13.82 -3.00
CA VAL A 464 -4.59 13.09 -2.35
C VAL A 464 -4.12 13.84 -1.11
N THR A 465 -4.04 13.14 0.02
CA THR A 465 -3.78 13.74 1.35
C THR A 465 -2.44 13.34 1.97
N GLY A 466 -1.71 12.37 1.40
CA GLY A 466 -0.43 11.94 1.94
C GLY A 466 0.39 11.11 0.97
N TYR A 467 1.71 11.07 1.24
CA TYR A 467 2.68 10.33 0.45
C TYR A 467 3.75 9.69 1.36
N TYR A 468 3.94 8.39 1.21
CA TYR A 468 4.88 7.60 1.99
C TYR A 468 5.88 6.91 1.08
N VAL A 469 7.17 7.17 1.29
CA VAL A 469 8.24 6.47 0.54
C VAL A 469 8.38 5.05 1.07
N TRP A 470 8.35 4.07 0.16
CA TRP A 470 8.82 2.72 0.42
C TRP A 470 10.29 2.61 0.00
N SER A 471 11.20 2.48 0.94
CA SER A 471 11.01 2.33 2.37
C SER A 471 11.96 3.27 3.15
N LEU A 472 11.72 3.39 4.45
CA LEU A 472 12.61 4.14 5.33
C LEU A 472 14.06 3.68 5.19
N MET A 473 14.27 2.36 5.22
CA MET A 473 15.60 1.73 5.14
C MET A 473 15.53 0.42 4.37
N ASP A 474 16.68 -0.04 3.86
CA ASP A 474 16.80 -1.38 3.26
C ASP A 474 16.35 -2.44 4.27
N ASN A 475 15.62 -3.43 3.83
CA ASN A 475 15.00 -4.42 4.71
C ASN A 475 14.91 -5.80 4.03
N PHE A 476 14.24 -6.76 4.63
CA PHE A 476 13.96 -8.07 4.04
C PHE A 476 12.88 -7.93 2.94
N GLU A 477 13.28 -7.96 1.66
CA GLU A 477 12.38 -7.77 0.53
C GLU A 477 11.77 -9.11 0.06
N TRP A 478 11.10 -9.79 0.97
CA TRP A 478 10.34 -11.02 0.72
C TRP A 478 11.17 -12.09 -0.01
N GLN A 479 10.71 -12.53 -1.22
CA GLN A 479 11.42 -13.51 -2.04
C GLN A 479 12.77 -13.01 -2.60
N ASP A 480 13.00 -11.70 -2.63
CA ASP A 480 14.28 -11.12 -3.04
C ASP A 480 15.30 -11.02 -1.88
N GLY A 481 14.86 -11.38 -0.66
CA GLY A 481 15.71 -11.33 0.53
C GLY A 481 16.31 -9.95 0.75
N TYR A 482 17.62 -9.87 0.91
CA TYR A 482 18.33 -8.60 1.09
C TYR A 482 19.00 -8.07 -0.19
N LYS A 483 18.75 -8.70 -1.36
CA LYS A 483 19.31 -8.25 -2.65
C LYS A 483 18.66 -6.97 -3.15
N ALA A 484 17.34 -6.89 -3.08
CA ALA A 484 16.59 -5.72 -3.50
C ALA A 484 16.60 -4.66 -2.40
N ARG A 485 17.08 -3.46 -2.73
CA ARG A 485 17.27 -2.34 -1.82
C ARG A 485 16.32 -1.20 -2.15
N PHE A 486 15.35 -0.93 -1.27
CA PHE A 486 14.34 0.13 -1.45
C PHE A 486 14.53 1.33 -0.51
N GLY A 487 15.39 1.20 0.49
CA GLY A 487 15.53 2.18 1.56
C GLY A 487 16.05 3.55 1.12
N LEU A 488 15.65 4.60 1.85
CA LEU A 488 16.33 5.89 1.87
C LEU A 488 17.62 5.85 2.72
N TYR A 489 17.69 4.85 3.60
CA TYR A 489 18.91 4.50 4.33
C TYR A 489 19.40 3.13 3.86
N TYR A 490 20.70 3.05 3.58
CA TYR A 490 21.40 1.81 3.33
C TYR A 490 21.67 1.13 4.67
N ILE A 491 21.40 -0.19 4.72
CA ILE A 491 21.74 -1.04 5.87
C ILE A 491 22.94 -1.89 5.50
N ASP A 492 24.01 -1.77 6.30
CA ASP A 492 25.16 -2.65 6.19
C ASP A 492 24.90 -3.92 7.02
N PHE A 493 24.33 -4.94 6.37
CA PHE A 493 23.94 -6.18 7.01
C PHE A 493 25.12 -7.00 7.55
N LEU A 494 26.35 -6.74 7.08
CA LEU A 494 27.56 -7.43 7.52
C LEU A 494 28.31 -6.67 8.62
N ASN A 495 27.94 -5.42 8.89
CA ASN A 495 28.62 -4.56 9.86
C ASN A 495 27.62 -3.97 10.86
N ASN A 496 27.15 -4.84 11.77
CA ASN A 496 26.25 -4.48 12.87
C ASN A 496 25.02 -3.67 12.46
N LEU A 497 24.48 -3.91 11.25
CA LEU A 497 23.27 -3.24 10.74
C LEU A 497 23.39 -1.70 10.78
N THR A 498 24.56 -1.13 10.53
CA THR A 498 24.73 0.32 10.55
C THR A 498 23.89 0.99 9.47
N ARG A 499 23.30 2.17 9.80
CA ARG A 499 22.40 2.93 8.93
C ARG A 499 23.16 4.07 8.27
N HIS A 500 23.16 4.13 6.93
CA HIS A 500 23.83 5.18 6.16
C HIS A 500 22.84 5.87 5.23
N GLN A 501 22.69 7.19 5.38
CA GLN A 501 21.75 7.95 4.55
C GLN A 501 22.19 7.96 3.08
N LYS A 502 21.30 7.56 2.18
CA LYS A 502 21.54 7.54 0.74
C LYS A 502 21.36 8.92 0.10
N VAL A 503 21.82 9.08 -1.13
CA VAL A 503 21.64 10.32 -1.93
C VAL A 503 20.15 10.66 -2.06
N SER A 504 19.30 9.67 -2.29
CA SER A 504 17.84 9.86 -2.33
C SER A 504 17.27 10.34 -1.00
N GLY A 505 17.77 9.82 0.11
CA GLY A 505 17.38 10.24 1.47
C GLY A 505 17.76 11.69 1.76
N LYS A 506 18.99 12.11 1.40
CA LYS A 506 19.42 13.50 1.53
C LYS A 506 18.53 14.44 0.71
N TRP A 507 18.26 14.05 -0.57
CA TRP A 507 17.39 14.84 -1.43
C TRP A 507 15.96 14.92 -0.86
N TYR A 508 15.40 13.83 -0.33
CA TYR A 508 14.05 13.81 0.24
C TYR A 508 13.96 14.69 1.50
N ALA A 509 14.98 14.66 2.35
CA ALA A 509 15.09 15.55 3.50
C ALA A 509 15.10 17.03 3.10
N ASP A 510 15.86 17.38 2.06
CA ASP A 510 15.91 18.75 1.52
C ASP A 510 14.58 19.15 0.90
N PHE A 511 13.92 18.27 0.15
CA PHE A 511 12.59 18.49 -0.43
C PHE A 511 11.54 18.78 0.65
N LEU A 512 11.61 18.11 1.79
CA LEU A 512 10.70 18.28 2.92
C LEU A 512 11.04 19.43 3.84
N LYS A 513 12.22 20.03 3.72
CA LYS A 513 12.66 21.12 4.59
C LYS A 513 11.84 22.40 4.33
N PRO A 514 11.26 23.02 5.36
CA PRO A 514 10.54 24.27 5.19
C PRO A 514 11.43 25.37 4.61
N GLY A 515 11.00 26.01 3.53
CA GLY A 515 11.68 27.19 2.94
C GLY A 515 12.93 26.90 2.06
N PHE A 516 13.26 25.62 1.80
CA PHE A 516 14.41 25.29 0.95
C PHE A 516 14.01 25.22 -0.55
N PRO A 517 14.68 25.97 -1.45
CA PRO A 517 14.51 25.79 -2.89
C PRO A 517 15.29 24.56 -3.34
N THR A 518 14.60 23.53 -3.80
CA THR A 518 15.26 22.45 -4.55
C THR A 518 15.63 22.98 -5.95
N SER A 519 16.81 22.54 -6.44
CA SER A 519 17.31 22.87 -7.78
C SER A 519 16.23 22.72 -8.85
N LYS A 520 16.26 23.59 -9.87
CA LYS A 520 15.37 23.55 -11.04
C LYS A 520 15.18 22.13 -11.53
N ILE A 521 13.98 21.58 -11.37
CA ILE A 521 13.56 20.41 -12.13
C ILE A 521 13.12 20.96 -13.47
N VAL A 522 13.97 20.78 -14.48
CA VAL A 522 13.68 21.27 -15.84
C VAL A 522 12.52 20.44 -16.39
N ARG A 523 11.42 21.13 -16.75
CA ARG A 523 10.25 20.53 -17.42
C ARG A 523 10.57 19.95 -18.82
N GLU A 524 11.77 20.18 -19.33
CA GLU A 524 12.14 19.93 -20.72
C GLU A 524 12.49 18.47 -21.07
N GLU A 525 12.48 17.54 -20.10
CA GLU A 525 12.76 16.11 -20.33
C GLU A 525 11.55 15.19 -20.08
N LEU A 526 10.35 15.66 -20.42
CA LEU A 526 9.12 14.87 -20.36
C LEU A 526 8.76 14.27 -21.72
#